data_49c156903319ddc3812e03e697b42fc1
#
_entry.id   49c156903319ddc3812e03e697b42fc1
#
_cell.length_a   1.000
_cell.length_b   1.000
_cell.length_c   1.000
_cell.angle_alpha   90.00
_cell.angle_beta   90.00
_cell.angle_gamma   90.00
#
_symmetry.space_group_name_H-M   'P 1'
#
loop_
_entity.id
_entity.type
_entity.pdbx_description
1 polymer ?
#
loop_
_entity_poly.entity_id
_entity_poly.type
_entity_poly.pdbx_seq_one_letter_code
_entity_poly.pdbx_strand_id
1 'polypeptide(L)'
;MGLSFLAGIDPGPLALWASLSAGGDSAGRISTVEAALKGRRGAYWRGEIGKWIGRLVPVEILVPDSAQRWRPLVRDAFQFVFERLSDRRLATKVVQQFELSADTAPEQRLLRLVNKMPGLQKVGQVLARNRRLAPKLRRALSELENGMSDVTLEEVRGLIQERLGQRLTAYAVELAPAILSEASVSTVIRFTWNQPGREREQGVFKVLKPYVPECFGEDMTLLQDLGEFLTSPERGYGFAIHDVKDMLAEVLLLLAHELDFRREQATLLEAVKMYRASIGIRVPRLIEPLCTSDITAMSAEAGVKVTEAFPRSPVRRARVAEQLIEALVAVPLFSREEDAIFHADPHAGNLLYDETNRELVVLDWALAERLSLESRRQLVLLSVMMTLRSPDGVRQAIRDLSLSADRRNRARLGVIDGCVKRFFDEMSPDASPGTLDAMRLLDRIALEGVHFPPPLFLFRKIVLTLDGVLYDVAGPDVRIDEVIAREFLTRCAASLGVFHAPLEWKDFAAIEWNALLYPVRRLG
;
A
#
# COMPACT_ATOMS: atom_id res chain seq x y z
N MET A 1 14.50 -32.60 24.96
CA MET A 1 13.52 -32.42 23.86
C MET A 1 14.12 -31.62 22.74
N GLY A 2 15.05 -32.11 21.97
CA GLY A 2 15.69 -31.23 21.01
C GLY A 2 16.41 -31.89 19.84
N LEU A 3 16.65 -33.19 19.88
CA LEU A 3 17.50 -33.85 18.89
C LEU A 3 16.77 -34.42 17.68
N SER A 4 15.49 -34.72 17.75
CA SER A 4 14.70 -35.17 16.58
C SER A 4 14.53 -34.09 15.50
N PHE A 5 14.66 -32.83 15.86
CA PHE A 5 14.60 -31.67 14.99
C PHE A 5 15.86 -31.51 14.08
N LEU A 6 16.95 -32.17 14.45
CA LEU A 6 18.22 -32.13 13.73
C LEU A 6 18.39 -33.30 12.73
N ALA A 7 17.38 -34.16 12.61
CA ALA A 7 17.41 -35.26 11.66
C ALA A 7 17.53 -34.74 10.20
N GLY A 8 18.64 -34.98 9.57
CA GLY A 8 18.97 -34.53 8.21
C GLY A 8 19.95 -33.35 8.12
N ILE A 9 20.53 -32.89 9.22
CA ILE A 9 21.63 -31.93 9.23
C ILE A 9 22.95 -32.70 9.23
N ASP A 10 23.87 -32.29 8.33
CA ASP A 10 25.23 -32.79 8.28
C ASP A 10 25.92 -32.65 9.67
N PRO A 11 26.73 -33.62 10.12
CA PRO A 11 27.40 -33.57 11.42
C PRO A 11 28.19 -32.29 11.74
N GLY A 12 28.61 -31.54 10.72
CA GLY A 12 29.27 -30.25 10.89
C GLY A 12 28.44 -29.17 11.61
N PRO A 13 27.15 -28.97 11.28
CA PRO A 13 26.26 -28.08 12.00
C PRO A 13 25.93 -28.52 13.44
N LEU A 14 26.02 -29.80 13.76
CA LEU A 14 25.66 -30.32 15.09
C LEU A 14 26.43 -29.65 16.24
N ALA A 15 27.69 -29.29 16.02
CA ALA A 15 28.50 -28.61 17.03
C ALA A 15 27.98 -27.20 17.34
N LEU A 16 27.55 -26.45 16.34
CA LEU A 16 26.91 -25.14 16.53
C LEU A 16 25.57 -25.27 17.24
N TRP A 17 24.75 -26.22 16.80
CA TRP A 17 23.44 -26.49 17.44
C TRP A 17 23.60 -27.01 18.87
N ALA A 18 24.60 -27.83 19.15
CA ALA A 18 24.92 -28.27 20.50
C ALA A 18 25.32 -27.09 21.40
N SER A 19 26.12 -26.15 20.89
CA SER A 19 26.52 -24.96 21.65
C SER A 19 25.33 -24.03 21.93
N LEU A 20 24.38 -23.93 21.02
CA LEU A 20 23.13 -23.18 21.23
C LEU A 20 22.22 -23.87 22.27
N SER A 21 22.25 -25.21 22.34
CA SER A 21 21.46 -26.00 23.29
C SER A 21 22.07 -26.02 24.69
N ALA A 22 23.37 -25.80 24.83
CA ALA A 22 24.10 -25.92 26.10
C ALA A 22 23.82 -24.82 27.13
N GLY A 23 22.97 -23.86 26.82
CA GLY A 23 22.55 -22.78 27.73
C GLY A 23 23.20 -21.44 27.40
N GLY A 24 22.64 -20.40 27.97
CA GLY A 24 23.01 -19.00 27.73
C GLY A 24 21.78 -18.18 27.45
N ASP A 25 21.89 -16.88 27.64
CA ASP A 25 20.86 -15.95 27.21
C ASP A 25 20.83 -15.79 25.67
N SER A 26 19.76 -15.20 25.14
CA SER A 26 19.63 -14.97 23.70
C SER A 26 20.77 -14.16 23.12
N ALA A 27 21.32 -13.20 23.87
CA ALA A 27 22.44 -12.35 23.42
C ALA A 27 23.73 -13.16 23.24
N GLY A 28 24.05 -14.06 24.18
CA GLY A 28 25.19 -14.96 24.10
C GLY A 28 25.08 -15.94 22.92
N ARG A 29 23.88 -16.49 22.69
CA ARG A 29 23.59 -17.36 21.54
C ARG A 29 23.78 -16.62 20.21
N ILE A 30 23.25 -15.39 20.10
CA ILE A 30 23.43 -14.54 18.91
C ILE A 30 24.91 -14.32 18.65
N SER A 31 25.70 -13.95 19.65
CA SER A 31 27.15 -13.73 19.53
C SER A 31 27.89 -14.98 19.07
N THR A 32 27.49 -16.17 19.52
CA THR A 32 28.05 -17.45 19.12
C THR A 32 27.80 -17.72 17.62
N VAL A 33 26.58 -17.55 17.14
CA VAL A 33 26.22 -17.74 15.72
C VAL A 33 26.93 -16.69 14.86
N GLU A 34 26.95 -15.43 15.28
CA GLU A 34 27.64 -14.35 14.57
C GLU A 34 29.15 -14.64 14.42
N ALA A 35 29.82 -15.13 15.47
CA ALA A 35 31.20 -15.52 15.41
C ALA A 35 31.44 -16.69 14.43
N ALA A 36 30.55 -17.67 14.38
CA ALA A 36 30.61 -18.76 13.42
C ALA A 36 30.47 -18.26 11.97
N LEU A 37 29.58 -17.30 11.72
CA LEU A 37 29.38 -16.70 10.40
C LEU A 37 30.58 -15.88 9.93
N LYS A 38 31.29 -15.19 10.83
CA LYS A 38 32.54 -14.45 10.56
C LYS A 38 33.75 -15.35 10.37
N GLY A 39 33.67 -16.61 10.78
CA GLY A 39 34.76 -17.57 10.73
C GLY A 39 35.10 -18.07 9.31
N ARG A 40 36.18 -18.84 9.19
CA ARG A 40 36.64 -19.41 7.91
C ARG A 40 35.60 -20.24 7.15
N ARG A 41 34.57 -20.75 7.81
CA ARG A 41 33.47 -21.54 7.24
C ARG A 41 32.17 -20.73 7.15
N GLY A 42 32.24 -19.41 7.23
CA GLY A 42 31.03 -18.56 7.25
C GLY A 42 30.11 -18.77 6.05
N ALA A 43 30.65 -18.86 4.84
CA ALA A 43 29.88 -19.15 3.63
C ALA A 43 29.16 -20.51 3.70
N TYR A 44 29.83 -21.53 4.20
CA TYR A 44 29.20 -22.84 4.41
C TYR A 44 28.04 -22.77 5.43
N TRP A 45 28.28 -22.10 6.56
CA TRP A 45 27.24 -21.92 7.57
C TRP A 45 26.01 -21.18 7.04
N ARG A 46 26.21 -20.15 6.23
CA ARG A 46 25.11 -19.40 5.60
C ARG A 46 24.24 -20.31 4.74
N GLY A 47 24.85 -21.13 3.88
CA GLY A 47 24.12 -22.07 3.04
C GLY A 47 23.34 -23.11 3.86
N GLU A 48 23.92 -23.66 4.91
CA GLU A 48 23.22 -24.62 5.79
C GLU A 48 22.09 -23.98 6.60
N ILE A 49 22.29 -22.75 7.09
CA ILE A 49 21.23 -21.98 7.75
C ILE A 49 20.09 -21.68 6.77
N GLY A 50 20.38 -21.26 5.54
CA GLY A 50 19.38 -21.02 4.51
C GLY A 50 18.51 -22.26 4.22
N LYS A 51 19.17 -23.42 4.05
CA LYS A 51 18.47 -24.72 3.88
C LYS A 51 17.64 -25.10 5.11
N TRP A 52 18.14 -24.87 6.31
CA TRP A 52 17.42 -25.14 7.54
C TRP A 52 16.17 -24.26 7.67
N ILE A 53 16.28 -22.95 7.45
CA ILE A 53 15.16 -22.01 7.46
C ILE A 53 14.11 -22.43 6.42
N GLY A 54 14.54 -22.83 5.20
CA GLY A 54 13.63 -23.33 4.16
C GLY A 54 12.87 -24.61 4.55
N ARG A 55 13.41 -25.42 5.46
CA ARG A 55 12.68 -26.58 6.03
C ARG A 55 11.70 -26.18 7.12
N LEU A 56 11.99 -25.12 7.89
CA LEU A 56 11.09 -24.58 8.92
C LEU A 56 9.84 -23.94 8.33
N VAL A 57 10.00 -23.31 7.14
CA VAL A 57 8.91 -22.68 6.40
C VAL A 57 8.89 -23.28 4.98
N PRO A 58 8.26 -24.46 4.80
CA PRO A 58 8.18 -25.11 3.50
C PRO A 58 7.49 -24.22 2.45
N VAL A 59 8.06 -24.19 1.24
CA VAL A 59 7.52 -23.36 0.14
C VAL A 59 6.07 -23.68 -0.21
N GLU A 60 5.62 -24.88 0.08
CA GLU A 60 4.25 -25.38 -0.14
C GLU A 60 3.22 -24.59 0.68
N ILE A 61 3.64 -24.00 1.81
CA ILE A 61 2.80 -23.14 2.64
C ILE A 61 2.70 -21.74 2.04
N LEU A 62 3.81 -21.26 1.47
CA LEU A 62 3.87 -19.93 0.83
C LEU A 62 3.15 -19.94 -0.51
N VAL A 63 3.20 -21.06 -1.25
CA VAL A 63 2.69 -21.18 -2.62
C VAL A 63 1.76 -22.39 -2.74
N PRO A 64 0.43 -22.18 -2.86
CA PRO A 64 -0.54 -23.26 -2.99
C PRO A 64 -0.37 -24.07 -4.28
N ASP A 65 -0.96 -25.27 -4.33
CA ASP A 65 -0.86 -26.17 -5.50
C ASP A 65 -1.37 -25.52 -6.79
N SER A 66 -2.40 -24.68 -6.71
CA SER A 66 -2.90 -23.92 -7.85
C SER A 66 -1.89 -22.95 -8.47
N ALA A 67 -0.81 -22.64 -7.75
CA ALA A 67 0.27 -21.74 -8.17
C ALA A 67 1.66 -22.41 -8.10
N GLN A 68 1.74 -23.73 -8.13
CA GLN A 68 2.97 -24.51 -7.93
C GLN A 68 4.14 -24.07 -8.82
N ARG A 69 3.86 -23.54 -10.01
CA ARG A 69 4.90 -22.99 -10.92
C ARG A 69 5.78 -21.90 -10.28
N TRP A 70 5.29 -21.22 -9.25
CA TRP A 70 6.02 -20.17 -8.52
C TRP A 70 6.91 -20.71 -7.41
N ARG A 71 6.78 -21.99 -7.03
CA ARG A 71 7.56 -22.58 -5.91
C ARG A 71 9.07 -22.51 -6.10
N PRO A 72 9.63 -22.76 -7.30
CA PRO A 72 11.09 -22.62 -7.49
C PRO A 72 11.56 -21.19 -7.21
N LEU A 73 10.87 -20.18 -7.78
CA LEU A 73 11.19 -18.76 -7.58
C LEU A 73 11.11 -18.37 -6.10
N VAL A 74 10.02 -18.74 -5.41
CA VAL A 74 9.83 -18.38 -3.99
C VAL A 74 10.85 -19.08 -3.10
N ARG A 75 11.22 -20.34 -3.40
CA ARG A 75 12.27 -21.06 -2.68
C ARG A 75 13.63 -20.38 -2.85
N ASP A 76 13.99 -20.03 -4.08
CA ASP A 76 15.24 -19.37 -4.39
C ASP A 76 15.31 -17.97 -3.78
N ALA A 77 14.21 -17.21 -3.83
CA ALA A 77 14.10 -15.89 -3.18
C ALA A 77 14.30 -15.98 -1.67
N PHE A 78 13.65 -16.96 -1.03
CA PHE A 78 13.73 -17.16 0.41
C PHE A 78 15.17 -17.53 0.84
N GLN A 79 15.79 -18.47 0.13
CA GLN A 79 17.18 -18.86 0.38
C GLN A 79 18.13 -17.68 0.17
N PHE A 80 18.01 -16.96 -0.95
CA PHE A 80 18.84 -15.80 -1.28
C PHE A 80 18.80 -14.74 -0.17
N VAL A 81 17.62 -14.39 0.31
CA VAL A 81 17.45 -13.38 1.36
C VAL A 81 18.23 -13.76 2.61
N PHE A 82 18.03 -14.99 3.12
CA PHE A 82 18.67 -15.39 4.38
C PHE A 82 20.18 -15.66 4.23
N GLU A 83 20.66 -16.02 3.05
CA GLU A 83 22.10 -16.13 2.79
C GLU A 83 22.79 -14.76 2.70
N ARG A 84 22.08 -13.70 2.37
CA ARG A 84 22.63 -12.35 2.15
C ARG A 84 22.49 -11.39 3.33
N LEU A 85 21.71 -11.74 4.35
CA LEU A 85 21.62 -10.91 5.56
C LEU A 85 22.99 -10.72 6.20
N SER A 86 23.20 -9.56 6.84
CA SER A 86 24.38 -9.33 7.70
C SER A 86 24.49 -10.39 8.79
N ASP A 87 25.72 -10.67 9.22
CA ASP A 87 26.01 -11.74 10.21
C ASP A 87 25.15 -11.59 11.47
N ARG A 88 25.03 -10.37 11.97
CA ARG A 88 24.26 -10.06 13.19
C ARG A 88 22.77 -10.32 13.00
N ARG A 89 22.19 -9.89 11.88
CA ARG A 89 20.77 -10.10 11.60
C ARG A 89 20.46 -11.58 11.36
N LEU A 90 21.28 -12.27 10.58
CA LEU A 90 21.12 -13.71 10.36
C LEU A 90 21.22 -14.49 11.66
N ALA A 91 22.23 -14.20 12.50
CA ALA A 91 22.38 -14.81 13.82
C ALA A 91 21.13 -14.59 14.70
N THR A 92 20.60 -13.37 14.70
CA THR A 92 19.39 -13.05 15.44
C THR A 92 18.20 -13.90 14.96
N LYS A 93 18.02 -14.06 13.63
CA LYS A 93 16.93 -14.89 13.07
C LYS A 93 17.09 -16.36 13.43
N VAL A 94 18.31 -16.88 13.38
CA VAL A 94 18.60 -18.27 13.78
C VAL A 94 18.20 -18.51 15.24
N VAL A 95 18.64 -17.65 16.15
CA VAL A 95 18.35 -17.80 17.58
C VAL A 95 16.85 -17.65 17.84
N GLN A 96 16.18 -16.67 17.23
CA GLN A 96 14.74 -16.51 17.35
C GLN A 96 13.95 -17.76 16.90
N GLN A 97 14.38 -18.43 15.83
CA GLN A 97 13.75 -19.66 15.37
C GLN A 97 14.08 -20.85 16.26
N PHE A 98 15.29 -20.90 16.80
CA PHE A 98 15.72 -21.95 17.73
C PHE A 98 14.95 -21.91 19.06
N GLU A 99 14.60 -20.72 19.54
CA GLU A 99 13.85 -20.50 20.78
C GLU A 99 12.35 -20.80 20.66
N LEU A 100 11.82 -20.95 19.45
CA LEU A 100 10.43 -21.34 19.24
C LEU A 100 10.22 -22.83 19.54
N SER A 101 9.06 -23.17 20.08
CA SER A 101 8.64 -24.56 20.28
C SER A 101 8.70 -25.36 18.97
N ALA A 102 9.02 -26.66 19.07
CA ALA A 102 9.01 -27.56 17.91
C ALA A 102 7.64 -27.57 17.19
N ASP A 103 6.56 -27.45 17.96
CA ASP A 103 5.16 -27.48 17.48
C ASP A 103 4.68 -26.13 16.92
N THR A 104 5.55 -25.10 16.86
CA THR A 104 5.17 -23.80 16.31
C THR A 104 4.82 -23.93 14.84
N ALA A 105 3.62 -23.47 14.48
CA ALA A 105 3.13 -23.51 13.12
C ALA A 105 4.08 -22.75 12.15
N PRO A 106 4.29 -23.26 10.93
CA PRO A 106 5.19 -22.64 9.96
C PRO A 106 4.82 -21.19 9.60
N GLU A 107 3.53 -20.84 9.61
CA GLU A 107 3.07 -19.47 9.39
C GLU A 107 3.56 -18.52 10.51
N GLN A 108 3.54 -18.97 11.76
CA GLN A 108 4.07 -18.19 12.88
C GLN A 108 5.59 -18.09 12.83
N ARG A 109 6.28 -19.15 12.37
CA ARG A 109 7.73 -19.12 12.10
C ARG A 109 8.08 -18.11 11.03
N LEU A 110 7.28 -18.04 9.94
CA LEU A 110 7.43 -17.04 8.90
C LEU A 110 7.31 -15.61 9.46
N LEU A 111 6.25 -15.33 10.22
CA LEU A 111 6.08 -14.02 10.87
C LEU A 111 7.28 -13.65 11.73
N ARG A 112 7.81 -14.61 12.51
CA ARG A 112 9.00 -14.38 13.33
C ARG A 112 10.27 -14.15 12.51
N LEU A 113 10.40 -14.79 11.35
CA LEU A 113 11.50 -14.55 10.41
C LEU A 113 11.48 -13.14 9.82
N VAL A 114 10.30 -12.66 9.41
CA VAL A 114 10.16 -11.33 8.79
C VAL A 114 10.04 -10.19 9.81
N ASN A 115 9.95 -10.49 11.10
CA ASN A 115 9.95 -9.49 12.17
C ASN A 115 11.22 -8.62 12.09
N LYS A 116 11.13 -7.31 12.28
CA LYS A 116 12.23 -6.32 12.13
C LYS A 116 12.94 -6.42 10.76
N MET A 117 12.17 -6.75 9.72
CA MET A 117 12.62 -6.74 8.32
C MET A 117 11.62 -5.94 7.48
N PRO A 118 11.67 -4.60 7.50
CA PRO A 118 10.68 -3.73 6.84
C PRO A 118 10.45 -4.09 5.37
N GLY A 119 11.55 -4.40 4.64
CA GLY A 119 11.47 -4.81 3.25
C GLY A 119 10.63 -6.07 3.02
N LEU A 120 10.90 -7.13 3.77
CA LEU A 120 10.14 -8.38 3.66
C LEU A 120 8.72 -8.26 4.23
N GLN A 121 8.51 -7.46 5.27
CA GLN A 121 7.17 -7.17 5.77
C GLN A 121 6.33 -6.51 4.68
N LYS A 122 6.89 -5.54 3.95
CA LYS A 122 6.17 -4.87 2.85
C LYS A 122 5.89 -5.82 1.68
N VAL A 123 6.84 -6.68 1.30
CA VAL A 123 6.59 -7.76 0.33
C VAL A 123 5.44 -8.65 0.80
N GLY A 124 5.43 -9.05 2.08
CA GLY A 124 4.37 -9.85 2.68
C GLY A 124 3.01 -9.16 2.61
N GLN A 125 2.93 -7.86 2.91
CA GLN A 125 1.71 -7.05 2.82
C GLN A 125 1.18 -6.98 1.38
N VAL A 126 2.04 -6.74 0.39
CA VAL A 126 1.66 -6.73 -1.02
C VAL A 126 1.12 -8.10 -1.44
N LEU A 127 1.77 -9.18 -1.02
CA LEU A 127 1.33 -10.55 -1.29
C LEU A 127 0.01 -10.88 -0.59
N ALA A 128 -0.23 -10.41 0.64
CA ALA A 128 -1.47 -10.66 1.40
C ALA A 128 -2.74 -10.20 0.66
N ARG A 129 -2.62 -9.18 -0.18
CA ARG A 129 -3.70 -8.66 -1.03
C ARG A 129 -4.14 -9.65 -2.12
N ASN A 130 -3.34 -10.69 -2.40
CA ASN A 130 -3.65 -11.68 -3.41
C ASN A 130 -4.66 -12.72 -2.88
N ARG A 131 -5.91 -12.66 -3.39
CA ARG A 131 -7.01 -13.58 -3.00
C ARG A 131 -6.75 -15.04 -3.37
N ARG A 132 -5.75 -15.35 -4.19
CA ARG A 132 -5.37 -16.72 -4.58
C ARG A 132 -4.50 -17.42 -3.55
N LEU A 133 -3.96 -16.70 -2.56
CA LEU A 133 -3.19 -17.29 -1.47
C LEU A 133 -4.07 -18.17 -0.56
N ALA A 134 -3.45 -19.19 0.03
CA ALA A 134 -4.11 -20.02 1.03
C ALA A 134 -4.68 -19.16 2.18
N PRO A 135 -5.93 -19.38 2.65
CA PRO A 135 -6.57 -18.52 3.65
C PRO A 135 -5.78 -18.37 4.95
N LYS A 136 -5.06 -19.41 5.39
CA LYS A 136 -4.22 -19.37 6.60
C LYS A 136 -3.01 -18.46 6.40
N LEU A 137 -2.31 -18.60 5.26
CA LEU A 137 -1.17 -17.76 4.94
C LEU A 137 -1.61 -16.30 4.75
N ARG A 138 -2.71 -16.06 4.03
CA ARG A 138 -3.24 -14.71 3.84
C ARG A 138 -3.57 -14.04 5.18
N ARG A 139 -4.19 -14.76 6.12
CA ARG A 139 -4.43 -14.23 7.48
C ARG A 139 -3.13 -13.89 8.20
N ALA A 140 -2.15 -14.80 8.19
CA ALA A 140 -0.84 -14.54 8.79
C ALA A 140 -0.16 -13.32 8.16
N LEU A 141 -0.14 -13.21 6.83
CA LEU A 141 0.44 -12.04 6.16
C LEU A 141 -0.35 -10.74 6.41
N SER A 142 -1.68 -10.83 6.60
CA SER A 142 -2.50 -9.67 6.98
C SER A 142 -2.18 -9.18 8.41
N GLU A 143 -1.63 -10.04 9.29
CA GLU A 143 -1.12 -9.59 10.59
C GLU A 143 0.05 -8.62 10.44
N LEU A 144 0.81 -8.70 9.34
CA LEU A 144 1.86 -7.73 9.02
C LEU A 144 1.31 -6.34 8.67
N GLU A 145 0.08 -6.25 8.15
CA GLU A 145 -0.58 -4.96 7.87
C GLU A 145 -1.03 -4.25 9.15
N ASN A 146 -1.42 -5.03 10.17
CA ASN A 146 -1.81 -4.48 11.47
C ASN A 146 -0.62 -4.13 12.36
N GLY A 147 0.61 -4.31 11.85
CA GLY A 147 1.86 -4.11 12.56
C GLY A 147 2.16 -5.24 13.54
N MET A 148 3.42 -5.65 13.56
CA MET A 148 3.91 -6.56 14.60
C MET A 148 4.32 -5.72 15.81
N SER A 149 3.91 -6.14 17.03
CA SER A 149 4.40 -5.54 18.27
C SER A 149 5.87 -5.92 18.44
N ASP A 150 6.78 -5.09 17.93
CA ASP A 150 8.22 -5.33 17.87
C ASP A 150 9.05 -4.21 18.48
N VAL A 151 8.38 -3.17 19.01
CA VAL A 151 8.98 -2.08 19.77
C VAL A 151 8.29 -1.92 21.12
N THR A 152 9.05 -1.55 22.14
CA THR A 152 8.52 -1.29 23.47
C THR A 152 8.12 0.17 23.61
N LEU A 153 7.19 0.45 24.52
CA LEU A 153 6.81 1.83 24.85
C LEU A 153 8.01 2.66 25.32
N GLU A 154 8.96 2.03 26.02
CA GLU A 154 10.16 2.70 26.52
C GLU A 154 11.10 3.12 25.39
N GLU A 155 11.33 2.25 24.39
CA GLU A 155 12.10 2.59 23.19
C GLU A 155 11.47 3.77 22.43
N VAL A 156 10.14 3.78 22.28
CA VAL A 156 9.40 4.86 21.61
C VAL A 156 9.50 6.17 22.40
N ARG A 157 9.32 6.11 23.72
CA ARG A 157 9.47 7.29 24.61
C ARG A 157 10.88 7.84 24.58
N GLY A 158 11.89 6.98 24.62
CA GLY A 158 13.29 7.35 24.52
C GLY A 158 13.58 8.12 23.24
N LEU A 159 13.10 7.64 22.09
CA LEU A 159 13.26 8.32 20.82
C LEU A 159 12.54 9.67 20.78
N ILE A 160 11.30 9.74 21.27
CA ILE A 160 10.56 11.01 21.34
C ILE A 160 11.31 12.01 22.22
N GLN A 161 11.83 11.59 23.38
CA GLN A 161 12.60 12.44 24.27
C GLN A 161 13.92 12.91 23.61
N GLU A 162 14.60 12.03 22.91
CA GLU A 162 15.83 12.36 22.18
C GLU A 162 15.59 13.40 21.07
N ARG A 163 14.52 13.23 20.28
CA ARG A 163 14.24 14.05 19.11
C ARG A 163 13.57 15.39 19.43
N LEU A 164 12.69 15.42 20.41
CA LEU A 164 11.92 16.61 20.75
C LEU A 164 12.51 17.39 21.94
N GLY A 165 13.17 16.72 22.89
CA GLY A 165 13.89 17.36 23.99
C GLY A 165 13.05 18.41 24.71
N GLN A 166 13.58 19.67 24.76
CA GLN A 166 12.93 20.79 25.43
C GLN A 166 11.55 21.17 24.86
N ARG A 167 11.24 20.79 23.61
CA ARG A 167 9.92 21.06 23.03
C ARG A 167 8.80 20.34 23.76
N LEU A 168 9.06 19.16 24.34
CA LEU A 168 8.08 18.43 25.15
C LEU A 168 7.64 19.27 26.37
N THR A 169 8.58 19.91 27.06
CA THR A 169 8.29 20.78 28.20
C THR A 169 7.64 22.09 27.75
N ALA A 170 8.15 22.71 26.68
CA ALA A 170 7.63 23.98 26.17
C ALA A 170 6.16 23.91 25.73
N TYR A 171 5.73 22.76 25.23
CA TYR A 171 4.34 22.51 24.80
C TYR A 171 3.56 21.63 25.80
N ALA A 172 4.05 21.44 27.03
CA ALA A 172 3.44 20.62 28.06
C ALA A 172 2.94 19.25 27.55
N VAL A 173 3.79 18.55 26.80
CA VAL A 173 3.45 17.26 26.18
C VAL A 173 3.44 16.17 27.24
N GLU A 174 2.34 15.41 27.31
CA GLU A 174 2.22 14.21 28.13
C GLU A 174 1.85 13.00 27.25
N LEU A 175 2.71 11.99 27.24
CA LEU A 175 2.53 10.79 26.45
C LEU A 175 1.57 9.80 27.13
N ALA A 176 0.72 9.16 26.35
CA ALA A 176 -0.15 8.09 26.80
C ALA A 176 0.66 6.91 27.35
N PRO A 177 0.07 6.08 28.25
CA PRO A 177 0.75 4.94 28.87
C PRO A 177 0.88 3.72 27.97
N ALA A 178 0.35 3.77 26.72
CA ALA A 178 0.38 2.65 25.79
C ALA A 178 0.54 3.13 24.35
N ILE A 179 1.15 2.29 23.51
CA ILE A 179 1.17 2.42 22.05
C ILE A 179 -0.26 2.23 21.53
N LEU A 180 -0.70 3.11 20.63
CA LEU A 180 -2.04 3.06 20.03
C LEU A 180 -2.10 2.02 18.90
N SER A 181 -1.11 2.03 18.02
CA SER A 181 -1.00 1.10 16.89
C SER A 181 0.44 1.03 16.39
N GLU A 182 0.75 -0.05 15.71
CA GLU A 182 2.03 -0.25 15.03
C GLU A 182 1.80 -0.56 13.55
N ALA A 183 2.68 -0.06 12.69
CA ALA A 183 2.78 -0.40 11.27
C ALA A 183 4.14 -1.06 10.98
N SER A 184 4.45 -1.31 9.71
CA SER A 184 5.72 -1.94 9.29
C SER A 184 6.95 -1.15 9.76
N VAL A 185 6.93 0.16 9.57
CA VAL A 185 8.08 1.05 9.82
C VAL A 185 7.84 2.07 10.93
N SER A 186 6.61 2.24 11.38
CA SER A 186 6.23 3.28 12.35
C SER A 186 5.32 2.77 13.45
N THR A 187 5.25 3.52 14.53
CA THR A 187 4.35 3.30 15.65
C THR A 187 3.61 4.59 15.97
N VAL A 188 2.38 4.47 16.48
CA VAL A 188 1.54 5.62 16.83
C VAL A 188 1.29 5.63 18.33
N ILE A 189 1.51 6.78 18.97
CA ILE A 189 1.24 6.98 20.39
C ILE A 189 0.41 8.26 20.59
N ARG A 190 -0.58 8.21 21.45
CA ARG A 190 -1.36 9.40 21.83
C ARG A 190 -0.56 10.30 22.77
N PHE A 191 -0.84 11.59 22.70
CA PHE A 191 -0.35 12.56 23.66
C PHE A 191 -1.37 13.67 23.87
N THR A 192 -1.20 14.40 24.97
CA THR A 192 -1.87 15.68 25.18
C THR A 192 -0.82 16.79 25.17
N TRP A 193 -1.21 17.96 24.70
CA TRP A 193 -0.32 19.11 24.58
C TRP A 193 -1.11 20.41 24.67
N ASN A 194 -0.43 21.52 24.93
CA ASN A 194 -1.02 22.83 24.80
C ASN A 194 -0.02 23.84 24.23
N GLN A 195 -0.53 24.74 23.41
CA GLN A 195 0.18 25.98 23.12
C GLN A 195 0.07 26.96 24.30
N PRO A 196 1.09 27.77 24.56
CA PRO A 196 0.97 28.81 25.56
C PRO A 196 -0.28 29.68 25.35
N GLY A 197 -1.16 29.73 26.36
CA GLY A 197 -2.42 30.50 26.30
C GLY A 197 -3.60 29.82 25.60
N ARG A 198 -3.51 28.53 25.24
CA ARG A 198 -4.62 27.74 24.69
C ARG A 198 -5.00 26.58 25.59
N GLU A 199 -6.20 26.03 25.37
CA GLU A 199 -6.65 24.81 26.04
C GLU A 199 -5.81 23.60 25.61
N ARG A 200 -5.85 22.58 26.45
CA ARG A 200 -5.16 21.32 26.21
C ARG A 200 -5.85 20.53 25.09
N GLU A 201 -5.11 20.18 24.08
CA GLU A 201 -5.56 19.41 22.92
C GLU A 201 -4.99 17.99 22.94
N GLN A 202 -5.67 17.07 22.26
CA GLN A 202 -5.17 15.72 22.02
C GLN A 202 -4.48 15.62 20.67
N GLY A 203 -3.37 14.90 20.64
CA GLY A 203 -2.62 14.61 19.43
C GLY A 203 -2.16 13.15 19.38
N VAL A 204 -1.63 12.78 18.22
CA VAL A 204 -0.92 11.52 18.02
C VAL A 204 0.46 11.81 17.43
N PHE A 205 1.47 11.11 17.95
CA PHE A 205 2.77 11.00 17.29
C PHE A 205 2.78 9.74 16.45
N LYS A 206 3.09 9.87 15.17
CA LYS A 206 3.59 8.78 14.32
C LYS A 206 5.11 8.84 14.40
N VAL A 207 5.73 7.78 14.87
CA VAL A 207 7.16 7.72 15.21
C VAL A 207 7.81 6.63 14.40
N LEU A 208 8.91 6.93 13.73
CA LEU A 208 9.71 5.92 13.03
C LEU A 208 10.25 4.90 14.06
N LYS A 209 10.13 3.60 13.79
CA LYS A 209 10.64 2.58 14.70
C LYS A 209 12.17 2.67 14.81
N PRO A 210 12.74 2.63 16.03
CA PRO A 210 14.16 2.92 16.25
C PRO A 210 15.14 2.07 15.45
N TYR A 211 14.78 0.81 15.15
CA TYR A 211 15.64 -0.11 14.40
C TYR A 211 15.60 0.11 12.87
N VAL A 212 14.61 0.83 12.36
CA VAL A 212 14.40 0.98 10.93
C VAL A 212 15.54 1.70 10.23
N PRO A 213 16.09 2.81 10.72
CA PRO A 213 17.23 3.48 10.09
C PRO A 213 18.46 2.56 9.93
N GLU A 214 18.68 1.65 10.87
CA GLU A 214 19.80 0.71 10.83
C GLU A 214 19.61 -0.44 9.82
N CYS A 215 18.37 -0.90 9.67
CA CYS A 215 18.05 -2.05 8.83
C CYS A 215 17.69 -1.67 7.39
N PHE A 216 17.22 -0.45 7.16
CA PHE A 216 16.61 -0.04 5.90
C PHE A 216 17.57 -0.09 4.72
N GLY A 217 18.80 0.43 4.88
CA GLY A 217 19.81 0.39 3.81
C GLY A 217 20.12 -1.03 3.35
N GLU A 218 20.26 -1.95 4.31
CA GLU A 218 20.46 -3.37 4.01
C GLU A 218 19.24 -3.99 3.32
N ASP A 219 18.03 -3.72 3.81
CA ASP A 219 16.80 -4.23 3.21
C ASP A 219 16.59 -3.73 1.77
N MET A 220 16.88 -2.46 1.49
CA MET A 220 16.79 -1.89 0.14
C MET A 220 17.76 -2.56 -0.81
N THR A 221 19.03 -2.70 -0.40
CA THR A 221 20.05 -3.38 -1.19
C THR A 221 19.66 -4.85 -1.42
N LEU A 222 19.20 -5.53 -0.37
CA LEU A 222 18.80 -6.93 -0.44
C LEU A 222 17.64 -7.15 -1.43
N LEU A 223 16.64 -6.26 -1.46
CA LEU A 223 15.51 -6.35 -2.40
C LEU A 223 15.94 -6.02 -3.84
N GLN A 224 16.85 -5.07 -4.04
CA GLN A 224 17.42 -4.78 -5.35
C GLN A 224 18.22 -5.97 -5.89
N ASP A 225 19.14 -6.50 -5.10
CA ASP A 225 19.95 -7.68 -5.43
C ASP A 225 19.06 -8.91 -5.69
N LEU A 226 17.98 -9.07 -4.91
CA LEU A 226 16.98 -10.12 -5.12
C LEU A 226 16.30 -9.97 -6.48
N GLY A 227 15.95 -8.74 -6.87
CA GLY A 227 15.36 -8.44 -8.18
C GLY A 227 16.30 -8.87 -9.32
N GLU A 228 17.57 -8.50 -9.25
CA GLU A 228 18.59 -8.89 -10.22
C GLU A 228 18.79 -10.40 -10.27
N PHE A 229 18.88 -11.02 -9.10
CA PHE A 229 19.06 -12.47 -8.98
C PHE A 229 17.90 -13.27 -9.59
N LEU A 230 16.66 -12.89 -9.31
CA LEU A 230 15.47 -13.58 -9.81
C LEU A 230 15.24 -13.35 -11.31
N THR A 231 15.71 -12.22 -11.85
CA THR A 231 15.56 -11.86 -13.27
C THR A 231 16.76 -12.24 -14.13
N SER A 232 17.76 -12.91 -13.56
CA SER A 232 18.93 -13.40 -14.28
C SER A 232 18.52 -14.39 -15.37
N PRO A 233 19.05 -14.26 -16.62
CA PRO A 233 18.71 -15.13 -17.75
C PRO A 233 18.96 -16.63 -17.50
N GLU A 234 19.86 -16.95 -16.59
CA GLU A 234 20.26 -18.31 -16.26
C GLU A 234 19.20 -19.09 -15.48
N ARG A 235 18.21 -18.41 -14.89
CA ARG A 235 17.26 -19.02 -13.94
C ARG A 235 15.93 -19.46 -14.51
N GLY A 236 15.59 -19.21 -15.73
CA GLY A 236 14.49 -19.78 -16.50
C GLY A 236 13.24 -20.27 -15.77
N TYR A 237 12.55 -19.38 -14.98
CA TYR A 237 11.32 -19.79 -14.25
C TYR A 237 10.08 -19.95 -15.13
N GLY A 238 10.15 -19.69 -16.43
CA GLY A 238 9.07 -19.94 -17.40
C GLY A 238 7.91 -18.94 -17.37
N PHE A 239 8.08 -17.75 -16.78
CA PHE A 239 7.09 -16.65 -16.81
C PHE A 239 7.77 -15.31 -17.07
N ALA A 240 6.97 -14.29 -17.33
CA ALA A 240 7.45 -12.96 -17.64
C ALA A 240 8.24 -12.36 -16.44
N ILE A 241 9.55 -12.25 -16.64
CA ILE A 241 10.51 -11.73 -15.67
C ILE A 241 10.16 -10.29 -15.25
N HIS A 242 9.53 -9.52 -16.15
CA HIS A 242 9.11 -8.14 -15.91
C HIS A 242 8.17 -8.01 -14.70
N ASP A 243 7.24 -8.93 -14.52
CA ASP A 243 6.27 -8.88 -13.42
C ASP A 243 6.93 -8.88 -12.03
N VAL A 244 8.00 -9.66 -11.86
CA VAL A 244 8.74 -9.75 -10.57
C VAL A 244 9.55 -8.49 -10.33
N LYS A 245 10.21 -7.98 -11.36
CA LYS A 245 11.00 -6.75 -11.27
C LYS A 245 10.12 -5.54 -10.94
N ASP A 246 9.00 -5.43 -11.63
CA ASP A 246 8.06 -4.33 -11.42
C ASP A 246 7.43 -4.38 -10.02
N MET A 247 7.08 -5.58 -9.54
CA MET A 247 6.58 -5.77 -8.17
C MET A 247 7.62 -5.36 -7.12
N LEU A 248 8.88 -5.76 -7.27
CA LEU A 248 9.93 -5.37 -6.33
C LEU A 248 10.24 -3.88 -6.39
N ALA A 249 10.23 -3.29 -7.58
CA ALA A 249 10.39 -1.84 -7.75
C ALA A 249 9.24 -1.07 -7.07
N GLU A 250 7.99 -1.55 -7.19
CA GLU A 250 6.85 -0.99 -6.46
C GLU A 250 7.05 -1.07 -4.95
N VAL A 251 7.48 -2.21 -4.42
CA VAL A 251 7.76 -2.39 -2.98
C VAL A 251 8.83 -1.43 -2.50
N LEU A 252 9.92 -1.28 -3.25
CA LEU A 252 11.01 -0.35 -2.93
C LEU A 252 10.53 1.10 -2.89
N LEU A 253 9.73 1.51 -3.86
CA LEU A 253 9.14 2.85 -3.93
C LEU A 253 8.20 3.11 -2.74
N LEU A 254 7.33 2.16 -2.42
CA LEU A 254 6.40 2.27 -1.28
C LEU A 254 7.15 2.41 0.04
N LEU A 255 8.20 1.61 0.23
CA LEU A 255 9.06 1.70 1.42
C LEU A 255 9.77 3.05 1.53
N ALA A 256 10.33 3.54 0.43
CA ALA A 256 11.00 4.84 0.42
C ALA A 256 10.03 5.98 0.83
N HIS A 257 8.79 5.93 0.36
CA HIS A 257 7.75 6.89 0.72
C HIS A 257 7.32 6.79 2.19
N GLU A 258 7.17 5.58 2.73
CA GLU A 258 6.78 5.39 4.13
C GLU A 258 7.83 5.88 5.13
N LEU A 259 9.08 6.01 4.71
CA LEU A 259 10.17 6.52 5.56
C LEU A 259 10.40 8.02 5.44
N ASP A 260 9.88 8.65 4.41
CA ASP A 260 10.02 10.09 4.21
C ASP A 260 8.92 10.86 4.96
N PHE A 261 9.12 10.99 6.28
CA PHE A 261 8.22 11.74 7.16
C PHE A 261 8.10 13.22 6.76
N ARG A 262 9.14 13.80 6.15
CA ARG A 262 9.09 15.18 5.65
C ARG A 262 8.12 15.30 4.47
N ARG A 263 8.17 14.34 3.56
CA ARG A 263 7.23 14.25 2.44
C ARG A 263 5.80 14.04 2.95
N GLU A 264 5.60 13.12 3.92
CA GLU A 264 4.30 12.90 4.55
C GLU A 264 3.74 14.16 5.19
N GLN A 265 4.55 14.91 5.95
CA GLN A 265 4.16 16.19 6.57
C GLN A 265 3.76 17.23 5.52
N ALA A 266 4.51 17.34 4.43
CA ALA A 266 4.19 18.25 3.34
C ALA A 266 2.88 17.85 2.62
N THR A 267 2.69 16.56 2.32
CA THR A 267 1.45 16.06 1.69
C THR A 267 0.25 16.19 2.62
N LEU A 268 0.42 16.02 3.91
CA LEU A 268 -0.64 16.23 4.90
C LEU A 268 -1.12 17.69 4.92
N LEU A 269 -0.21 18.66 4.84
CA LEU A 269 -0.55 20.08 4.73
C LEU A 269 -1.32 20.37 3.43
N GLU A 270 -0.89 19.81 2.32
CA GLU A 270 -1.60 19.94 1.04
C GLU A 270 -3.00 19.31 1.11
N ALA A 271 -3.13 18.14 1.74
CA ALA A 271 -4.41 17.48 1.94
C ALA A 271 -5.36 18.33 2.79
N VAL A 272 -4.90 18.88 3.91
CA VAL A 272 -5.70 19.80 4.75
C VAL A 272 -6.20 20.98 3.92
N LYS A 273 -5.36 21.56 3.06
CA LYS A 273 -5.76 22.66 2.16
C LYS A 273 -6.81 22.21 1.14
N MET A 274 -6.62 21.05 0.52
CA MET A 274 -7.48 20.52 -0.53
C MET A 274 -8.88 20.19 0.00
N TYR A 275 -8.96 19.57 1.19
CA TYR A 275 -10.26 19.17 1.79
C TYR A 275 -10.92 20.25 2.65
N ARG A 276 -10.32 21.44 2.79
CA ARG A 276 -10.82 22.51 3.64
C ARG A 276 -12.25 22.93 3.34
N ALA A 277 -12.67 22.86 2.08
CA ALA A 277 -14.01 23.23 1.63
C ALA A 277 -14.97 22.02 1.53
N SER A 278 -14.50 20.81 1.78
CA SER A 278 -15.30 19.60 1.67
C SER A 278 -16.11 19.37 2.94
N ILE A 279 -17.43 19.23 2.79
CA ILE A 279 -18.34 19.02 3.92
C ILE A 279 -18.38 17.54 4.27
N GLY A 280 -18.12 17.22 5.54
CA GLY A 280 -18.18 15.84 6.03
C GLY A 280 -16.93 15.01 5.71
N ILE A 281 -15.82 15.65 5.31
CA ILE A 281 -14.52 15.04 5.14
C ILE A 281 -13.51 15.78 5.99
N ARG A 282 -12.74 15.05 6.77
CA ARG A 282 -11.72 15.59 7.66
C ARG A 282 -10.36 14.93 7.43
N VAL A 283 -9.31 15.73 7.50
CA VAL A 283 -7.91 15.30 7.44
C VAL A 283 -7.23 15.77 8.72
N PRO A 284 -6.38 14.96 9.36
CA PRO A 284 -5.65 15.37 10.56
C PRO A 284 -4.84 16.64 10.34
N ARG A 285 -4.85 17.53 11.32
CA ARG A 285 -4.07 18.77 11.30
C ARG A 285 -2.65 18.51 11.81
N LEU A 286 -1.66 18.93 11.04
CA LEU A 286 -0.26 18.83 11.46
C LEU A 286 0.02 19.74 12.66
N ILE A 287 0.80 19.26 13.64
CA ILE A 287 1.29 20.01 14.79
C ILE A 287 2.78 20.28 14.56
N GLU A 288 3.05 21.22 13.64
CA GLU A 288 4.38 21.50 13.09
C GLU A 288 5.50 21.66 14.15
N PRO A 289 5.29 22.37 15.30
CA PRO A 289 6.33 22.52 16.31
C PRO A 289 6.83 21.21 16.93
N LEU A 290 6.03 20.14 16.83
CA LEU A 290 6.32 18.81 17.37
C LEU A 290 6.71 17.80 16.29
N CYS A 291 6.98 18.25 15.06
CA CYS A 291 7.43 17.41 13.96
C CYS A 291 8.95 17.41 13.80
N THR A 292 9.50 16.27 13.34
CA THR A 292 10.92 16.09 12.99
C THR A 292 11.03 15.25 11.70
N SER A 293 12.24 14.83 11.31
CA SER A 293 12.43 13.84 10.24
C SER A 293 11.91 12.45 10.59
N ASP A 294 11.76 12.13 11.88
CA ASP A 294 11.45 10.80 12.39
C ASP A 294 10.12 10.74 13.15
N ILE A 295 9.48 11.91 13.32
CA ILE A 295 8.24 12.07 14.08
C ILE A 295 7.30 13.02 13.34
N THR A 296 6.09 12.54 13.03
CA THR A 296 4.96 13.37 12.61
C THR A 296 3.98 13.53 13.76
N ALA A 297 3.75 14.75 14.19
CA ALA A 297 2.75 15.11 15.20
C ALA A 297 1.50 15.65 14.51
N MET A 298 0.33 15.10 14.82
CA MET A 298 -0.94 15.53 14.23
C MET A 298 -2.08 15.45 15.24
N SER A 299 -3.20 16.13 14.95
CA SER A 299 -4.41 16.06 15.77
C SER A 299 -4.87 14.61 15.95
N ALA A 300 -5.36 14.28 17.14
CA ALA A 300 -6.01 12.99 17.38
C ALA A 300 -7.42 13.02 16.80
N GLU A 301 -7.72 12.07 15.93
CA GLU A 301 -9.01 11.98 15.29
C GLU A 301 -9.90 10.94 15.97
N ALA A 302 -11.19 11.27 16.08
CA ALA A 302 -12.22 10.36 16.56
C ALA A 302 -12.82 9.58 15.39
N GLY A 303 -13.31 8.38 15.69
CA GLY A 303 -13.99 7.53 14.71
C GLY A 303 -13.62 6.06 14.84
N VAL A 304 -14.37 5.23 14.15
CA VAL A 304 -14.10 3.80 13.97
C VAL A 304 -13.82 3.52 12.50
N LYS A 305 -13.14 2.41 12.19
CA LYS A 305 -12.88 2.05 10.79
C LYS A 305 -14.18 2.00 9.99
N VAL A 306 -14.17 2.52 8.78
CA VAL A 306 -15.39 2.59 7.93
C VAL A 306 -16.06 1.22 7.75
N THR A 307 -15.28 0.12 7.74
CA THR A 307 -15.78 -1.25 7.67
C THR A 307 -16.34 -1.78 8.99
N GLU A 308 -16.07 -1.11 10.10
CA GLU A 308 -16.59 -1.43 11.44
C GLU A 308 -17.69 -0.45 11.86
N ALA A 309 -17.84 0.65 11.11
CA ALA A 309 -18.93 1.61 11.26
C ALA A 309 -20.19 1.00 10.61
N PHE A 310 -21.09 0.48 11.43
CA PHE A 310 -22.37 -0.04 10.96
C PHE A 310 -23.52 0.91 11.35
N PRO A 311 -23.71 2.04 10.67
CA PRO A 311 -24.90 2.84 10.85
C PRO A 311 -26.12 1.94 10.63
N ARG A 312 -27.05 1.91 11.58
CA ARG A 312 -28.25 1.06 11.52
C ARG A 312 -29.12 1.34 10.28
N SER A 313 -29.03 2.54 9.75
CA SER A 313 -29.80 2.98 8.60
C SER A 313 -29.04 2.70 7.28
N PRO A 314 -29.67 2.02 6.29
CA PRO A 314 -29.11 1.87 4.95
C PRO A 314 -28.75 3.22 4.30
N VAL A 315 -29.58 4.24 4.50
CA VAL A 315 -29.33 5.60 4.00
C VAL A 315 -28.04 6.20 4.55
N ARG A 316 -27.72 5.95 5.82
CA ARG A 316 -26.46 6.41 6.41
C ARG A 316 -25.27 5.65 5.86
N ARG A 317 -25.39 4.33 5.63
CA ARG A 317 -24.33 3.54 5.00
C ARG A 317 -24.06 4.02 3.56
N ALA A 318 -25.10 4.27 2.79
CA ALA A 318 -24.98 4.86 1.47
C ALA A 318 -24.26 6.22 1.53
N ARG A 319 -24.57 7.06 2.51
CA ARG A 319 -23.90 8.36 2.68
C ARG A 319 -22.40 8.22 3.01
N VAL A 320 -22.02 7.27 3.86
CA VAL A 320 -20.58 6.97 4.13
C VAL A 320 -19.88 6.54 2.85
N ALA A 321 -20.51 5.66 2.06
CA ALA A 321 -19.96 5.23 0.78
C ALA A 321 -19.83 6.40 -0.22
N GLU A 322 -20.81 7.30 -0.27
CA GLU A 322 -20.72 8.51 -1.07
C GLU A 322 -19.56 9.41 -0.63
N GLN A 323 -19.37 9.61 0.68
CA GLN A 323 -18.26 10.40 1.21
C GLN A 323 -16.89 9.75 0.87
N LEU A 324 -16.81 8.43 0.85
CA LEU A 324 -15.59 7.71 0.41
C LEU A 324 -15.28 8.00 -1.07
N ILE A 325 -16.28 7.94 -1.95
CA ILE A 325 -16.10 8.25 -3.38
C ILE A 325 -15.75 9.74 -3.55
N GLU A 326 -16.44 10.61 -2.84
CA GLU A 326 -16.17 12.05 -2.86
C GLU A 326 -14.74 12.35 -2.46
N ALA A 327 -14.30 11.82 -1.29
CA ALA A 327 -12.96 12.06 -0.76
C ALA A 327 -11.87 11.49 -1.66
N LEU A 328 -11.99 10.24 -2.07
CA LEU A 328 -10.88 9.51 -2.69
C LEU A 328 -10.82 9.65 -4.22
N VAL A 329 -11.93 10.02 -4.84
CA VAL A 329 -12.04 10.11 -6.30
C VAL A 329 -12.47 11.51 -6.76
N ALA A 330 -13.63 12.02 -6.32
CA ALA A 330 -14.20 13.23 -6.90
C ALA A 330 -13.41 14.50 -6.53
N VAL A 331 -13.01 14.66 -5.26
CA VAL A 331 -12.25 15.83 -4.82
C VAL A 331 -10.90 15.92 -5.54
N PRO A 332 -10.05 14.87 -5.61
CA PRO A 332 -8.84 14.91 -6.41
C PRO A 332 -9.10 15.16 -7.89
N LEU A 333 -10.09 14.47 -8.48
CA LEU A 333 -10.36 14.51 -9.91
C LEU A 333 -10.82 15.92 -10.37
N PHE A 334 -11.64 16.58 -9.57
CA PHE A 334 -12.18 17.91 -9.86
C PHE A 334 -11.46 19.07 -9.16
N SER A 335 -10.25 18.84 -8.62
CA SER A 335 -9.43 19.89 -8.05
C SER A 335 -9.08 20.95 -9.09
N ARG A 336 -8.87 22.21 -8.63
CA ARG A 336 -8.45 23.34 -9.46
C ARG A 336 -6.92 23.47 -9.57
N GLU A 337 -6.19 22.78 -8.72
CA GLU A 337 -4.72 22.80 -8.73
C GLU A 337 -4.21 22.19 -10.04
N GLU A 338 -3.05 22.60 -10.52
CA GLU A 338 -2.42 22.03 -11.73
C GLU A 338 -2.11 20.55 -11.51
N ASP A 339 -1.52 20.24 -10.37
CA ASP A 339 -1.27 18.88 -9.91
C ASP A 339 -2.07 18.63 -8.63
N ALA A 340 -3.10 17.78 -8.72
CA ALA A 340 -3.92 17.44 -7.56
C ALA A 340 -3.39 16.19 -6.85
N ILE A 341 -3.18 16.30 -5.54
CA ILE A 341 -2.84 15.13 -4.74
C ILE A 341 -4.04 14.20 -4.60
N PHE A 342 -3.75 12.92 -4.47
CA PHE A 342 -4.72 11.89 -4.11
C PHE A 342 -4.11 10.88 -3.16
N HIS A 343 -4.94 10.28 -2.32
CA HIS A 343 -4.52 9.26 -1.38
C HIS A 343 -4.29 7.94 -2.09
N ALA A 344 -3.05 7.44 -2.14
CA ALA A 344 -2.70 6.29 -2.97
C ALA A 344 -2.84 4.92 -2.27
N ASP A 345 -3.22 4.87 -0.98
CA ASP A 345 -3.44 3.61 -0.25
C ASP A 345 -4.67 3.66 0.69
N PRO A 346 -5.90 3.82 0.16
CA PRO A 346 -7.12 3.97 0.94
C PRO A 346 -7.65 2.63 1.47
N HIS A 347 -6.83 1.90 2.24
CA HIS A 347 -7.33 0.72 2.93
C HIS A 347 -8.16 1.10 4.16
N ALA A 348 -9.02 0.19 4.64
CA ALA A 348 -9.94 0.46 5.75
C ALA A 348 -9.27 0.95 7.03
N GLY A 349 -7.98 0.63 7.26
CA GLY A 349 -7.21 1.12 8.40
C GLY A 349 -6.91 2.62 8.35
N ASN A 350 -6.92 3.24 7.17
CA ASN A 350 -6.66 4.66 6.95
C ASN A 350 -7.95 5.50 6.84
N LEU A 351 -9.12 4.85 6.95
CA LEU A 351 -10.42 5.48 6.76
C LEU A 351 -11.27 5.28 8.01
N LEU A 352 -11.49 6.37 8.77
CA LEU A 352 -12.36 6.34 9.93
C LEU A 352 -13.67 7.08 9.66
N TYR A 353 -14.72 6.66 10.31
CA TYR A 353 -15.99 7.37 10.33
C TYR A 353 -16.31 7.85 11.74
N ASP A 354 -16.44 9.15 11.89
CA ASP A 354 -16.90 9.80 13.12
C ASP A 354 -18.44 9.90 13.07
N GLU A 355 -19.09 9.00 13.78
CA GLU A 355 -20.57 8.93 13.78
C GLU A 355 -21.20 10.16 14.46
N THR A 356 -20.51 10.77 15.42
CA THR A 356 -20.98 11.96 16.15
C THR A 356 -21.06 13.18 15.24
N ASN A 357 -19.97 13.45 14.52
CA ASN A 357 -19.89 14.58 13.60
C ASN A 357 -20.35 14.22 12.18
N ARG A 358 -20.55 12.94 11.88
CA ARG A 358 -20.90 12.40 10.55
C ARG A 358 -19.85 12.73 9.50
N GLU A 359 -18.60 12.61 9.88
CA GLU A 359 -17.46 12.93 9.04
C GLU A 359 -16.63 11.69 8.72
N LEU A 360 -16.19 11.60 7.47
CA LEU A 360 -15.15 10.70 7.04
C LEU A 360 -13.80 11.31 7.40
N VAL A 361 -12.95 10.58 8.09
CA VAL A 361 -11.58 10.97 8.40
C VAL A 361 -10.61 10.16 7.54
N VAL A 362 -9.78 10.86 6.77
CA VAL A 362 -8.76 10.24 5.90
C VAL A 362 -7.40 10.40 6.54
N LEU A 363 -6.86 9.29 7.03
CA LEU A 363 -5.57 9.21 7.72
C LEU A 363 -4.44 8.84 6.76
N ASP A 364 -3.20 8.93 7.24
CA ASP A 364 -1.95 8.43 6.63
C ASP A 364 -1.70 8.88 5.19
N TRP A 365 -1.13 10.06 5.04
CA TRP A 365 -0.79 10.68 3.75
C TRP A 365 0.65 10.39 3.28
N ALA A 366 1.31 9.38 3.84
CA ALA A 366 2.65 8.96 3.42
C ALA A 366 2.65 8.50 1.96
N LEU A 367 1.61 7.74 1.57
CA LEU A 367 1.41 7.30 0.19
C LEU A 367 0.38 8.20 -0.49
N ALA A 368 0.80 9.40 -0.84
CA ALA A 368 0.03 10.30 -1.69
C ALA A 368 0.79 10.57 -2.99
N GLU A 369 0.05 10.62 -4.09
CA GLU A 369 0.57 10.90 -5.42
C GLU A 369 -0.20 12.05 -6.09
N ARG A 370 0.25 12.50 -7.24
CA ARG A 370 -0.35 13.64 -7.95
C ARG A 370 -0.81 13.26 -9.34
N LEU A 371 -2.01 13.75 -9.69
CA LEU A 371 -2.52 13.70 -11.06
C LEU A 371 -2.44 15.10 -11.66
N SER A 372 -1.78 15.21 -12.81
CA SER A 372 -1.76 16.45 -13.60
C SER A 372 -3.18 16.81 -14.08
N LEU A 373 -3.40 18.08 -14.34
CA LEU A 373 -4.67 18.59 -14.88
C LEU A 373 -5.08 17.83 -16.16
N GLU A 374 -4.14 17.57 -17.06
CA GLU A 374 -4.40 16.85 -18.30
C GLU A 374 -4.80 15.38 -18.04
N SER A 375 -4.11 14.68 -17.14
CA SER A 375 -4.50 13.31 -16.77
C SER A 375 -5.91 13.24 -16.19
N ARG A 376 -6.26 14.19 -15.32
CA ARG A 376 -7.61 14.28 -14.72
C ARG A 376 -8.67 14.58 -15.77
N ARG A 377 -8.38 15.50 -16.68
CA ARG A 377 -9.24 15.81 -17.82
C ARG A 377 -9.55 14.57 -18.65
N GLN A 378 -8.51 13.82 -19.04
CA GLN A 378 -8.69 12.62 -19.83
C GLN A 378 -9.38 11.49 -19.08
N LEU A 379 -9.19 11.38 -17.74
CA LEU A 379 -9.93 10.43 -16.91
C LEU A 379 -11.43 10.75 -16.86
N VAL A 380 -11.79 12.03 -16.72
CA VAL A 380 -13.21 12.46 -16.77
C VAL A 380 -13.79 12.16 -18.15
N LEU A 381 -13.11 12.54 -19.22
CA LEU A 381 -13.55 12.25 -20.59
C LEU A 381 -13.71 10.73 -20.81
N LEU A 382 -12.76 9.93 -20.38
CA LEU A 382 -12.82 8.47 -20.49
C LEU A 382 -14.07 7.93 -19.79
N SER A 383 -14.35 8.36 -18.56
CA SER A 383 -15.51 7.91 -17.79
C SER A 383 -16.84 8.34 -18.47
N VAL A 384 -16.92 9.58 -18.92
CA VAL A 384 -18.11 10.09 -19.64
C VAL A 384 -18.32 9.37 -20.97
N MET A 385 -17.26 9.22 -21.78
CA MET A 385 -17.35 8.55 -23.08
C MET A 385 -17.66 7.05 -22.95
N MET A 386 -17.20 6.42 -21.85
CA MET A 386 -17.58 5.05 -21.49
C MET A 386 -19.09 4.97 -21.23
N THR A 387 -19.63 5.84 -20.38
CA THR A 387 -21.06 5.91 -20.06
C THR A 387 -21.90 6.21 -21.30
N LEU A 388 -21.43 7.09 -22.19
CA LEU A 388 -22.09 7.41 -23.46
C LEU A 388 -21.90 6.36 -24.54
N ARG A 389 -21.29 5.23 -24.24
CA ARG A 389 -20.99 4.14 -25.18
C ARG A 389 -20.31 4.64 -26.47
N SER A 390 -19.32 5.51 -26.34
CA SER A 390 -18.58 6.10 -27.46
C SER A 390 -17.24 5.40 -27.66
N PRO A 391 -17.10 4.42 -28.58
CA PRO A 391 -15.82 3.76 -28.81
C PRO A 391 -14.72 4.74 -29.25
N ASP A 392 -15.08 5.73 -30.08
CA ASP A 392 -14.13 6.72 -30.58
C ASP A 392 -13.66 7.68 -29.47
N GLY A 393 -14.60 8.14 -28.63
CA GLY A 393 -14.28 8.96 -27.48
C GLY A 393 -13.41 8.23 -26.45
N VAL A 394 -13.74 6.98 -26.14
CA VAL A 394 -12.94 6.11 -25.26
C VAL A 394 -11.53 5.90 -25.81
N ARG A 395 -11.44 5.59 -27.11
CA ARG A 395 -10.16 5.40 -27.80
C ARG A 395 -9.29 6.65 -27.73
N GLN A 396 -9.86 7.81 -28.00
CA GLN A 396 -9.13 9.07 -27.95
C GLN A 396 -8.63 9.40 -26.54
N ALA A 397 -9.49 9.29 -25.53
CA ALA A 397 -9.11 9.52 -24.13
C ALA A 397 -7.98 8.60 -23.67
N ILE A 398 -8.01 7.30 -24.03
CA ILE A 398 -6.96 6.34 -23.69
C ILE A 398 -5.64 6.67 -24.41
N ARG A 399 -5.70 7.09 -25.69
CA ARG A 399 -4.51 7.55 -26.43
C ARG A 399 -3.88 8.73 -25.72
N ASP A 400 -4.68 9.71 -25.30
CA ASP A 400 -4.20 10.92 -24.63
C ASP A 400 -3.71 10.66 -23.19
N LEU A 401 -4.15 9.60 -22.54
CA LEU A 401 -3.61 9.11 -21.27
C LEU A 401 -2.28 8.35 -21.41
N SER A 402 -2.00 7.74 -22.59
CA SER A 402 -0.79 6.96 -22.80
C SER A 402 0.46 7.84 -22.86
N LEU A 403 1.65 7.27 -22.64
CA LEU A 403 2.90 8.00 -22.77
C LEU A 403 3.14 8.50 -24.19
N SER A 404 3.83 9.61 -24.33
CA SER A 404 4.08 10.27 -25.62
C SER A 404 4.79 9.37 -26.65
N ALA A 405 5.61 8.43 -26.20
CA ALA A 405 6.24 7.43 -27.06
C ALA A 405 5.22 6.48 -27.70
N ASP A 406 4.22 6.04 -26.91
CA ASP A 406 3.19 5.09 -27.36
C ASP A 406 2.15 5.79 -28.25
N ARG A 407 1.86 7.08 -28.04
CA ARG A 407 0.99 7.90 -28.92
C ARG A 407 1.49 7.99 -30.36
N ARG A 408 2.79 7.80 -30.59
CA ARG A 408 3.43 7.83 -31.91
C ARG A 408 3.69 6.44 -32.50
N ASN A 409 3.46 5.38 -31.71
CA ASN A 409 3.74 4.02 -32.11
C ASN A 409 2.48 3.35 -32.69
N ARG A 410 2.49 3.08 -34.02
CA ARG A 410 1.35 2.46 -34.72
C ARG A 410 0.92 1.11 -34.12
N ALA A 411 1.88 0.30 -33.67
CA ALA A 411 1.56 -1.00 -33.06
C ALA A 411 0.81 -0.83 -31.75
N ARG A 412 1.25 0.13 -30.90
CA ARG A 412 0.58 0.45 -29.63
C ARG A 412 -0.82 1.06 -29.83
N LEU A 413 -0.95 1.95 -30.83
CA LEU A 413 -2.26 2.46 -31.21
C LEU A 413 -3.21 1.34 -31.70
N GLY A 414 -2.68 0.38 -32.47
CA GLY A 414 -3.44 -0.80 -32.88
C GLY A 414 -3.90 -1.67 -31.70
N VAL A 415 -3.09 -1.78 -30.65
CA VAL A 415 -3.47 -2.47 -29.41
C VAL A 415 -4.66 -1.74 -28.74
N ILE A 416 -4.57 -0.41 -28.59
CA ILE A 416 -5.67 0.38 -28.01
C ILE A 416 -6.95 0.18 -28.82
N ASP A 417 -6.87 0.32 -30.14
CA ASP A 417 -8.01 0.17 -31.05
C ASP A 417 -8.64 -1.23 -30.93
N GLY A 418 -7.82 -2.27 -30.91
CA GLY A 418 -8.26 -3.65 -30.78
C GLY A 418 -8.93 -3.94 -29.43
N CYS A 419 -8.36 -3.46 -28.34
CA CYS A 419 -8.94 -3.65 -26.99
C CYS A 419 -10.26 -2.90 -26.82
N VAL A 420 -10.33 -1.64 -27.27
CA VAL A 420 -11.58 -0.86 -27.22
C VAL A 420 -12.66 -1.50 -28.07
N LYS A 421 -12.32 -1.93 -29.29
CA LYS A 421 -13.28 -2.63 -30.15
C LYS A 421 -13.81 -3.91 -29.49
N ARG A 422 -12.94 -4.79 -29.02
CA ARG A 422 -13.33 -6.04 -28.32
C ARG A 422 -14.24 -5.75 -27.13
N PHE A 423 -13.90 -4.74 -26.32
CA PHE A 423 -14.70 -4.37 -25.16
C PHE A 423 -16.16 -4.02 -25.54
N PHE A 424 -16.36 -3.20 -26.58
CA PHE A 424 -17.70 -2.81 -27.00
C PHE A 424 -18.43 -3.93 -27.77
N ASP A 425 -17.71 -4.76 -28.55
CA ASP A 425 -18.29 -5.90 -29.26
C ASP A 425 -18.78 -7.00 -28.29
N GLU A 426 -18.08 -7.20 -27.15
CA GLU A 426 -18.43 -8.19 -26.14
C GLU A 426 -19.47 -7.68 -25.11
N MET A 427 -19.79 -6.37 -25.14
CA MET A 427 -20.66 -5.74 -24.17
C MET A 427 -22.14 -6.06 -24.44
N SER A 428 -22.87 -6.47 -23.38
CA SER A 428 -24.32 -6.65 -23.46
C SER A 428 -25.02 -5.33 -23.83
N PRO A 429 -26.08 -5.38 -24.68
CA PRO A 429 -26.92 -4.19 -24.97
C PRO A 429 -27.46 -3.50 -23.73
N ASP A 430 -27.79 -4.24 -22.68
CA ASP A 430 -28.34 -3.70 -21.42
C ASP A 430 -27.30 -3.25 -20.42
N ALA A 431 -26.01 -3.47 -20.69
CA ALA A 431 -24.95 -3.05 -19.80
C ALA A 431 -24.91 -1.51 -19.67
N SER A 432 -24.55 -1.02 -18.51
CA SER A 432 -24.29 0.41 -18.27
C SER A 432 -22.81 0.55 -17.87
N PRO A 433 -21.91 0.65 -18.85
CA PRO A 433 -20.49 0.74 -18.58
C PRO A 433 -20.16 2.07 -17.93
N GLY A 434 -19.15 2.08 -17.05
CA GLY A 434 -18.80 3.28 -16.28
C GLY A 434 -17.31 3.35 -15.95
N THR A 435 -16.99 4.11 -14.92
CA THR A 435 -15.61 4.38 -14.47
C THR A 435 -14.86 3.10 -14.12
N LEU A 436 -15.51 2.13 -13.47
CA LEU A 436 -14.87 0.84 -13.15
C LEU A 436 -14.48 0.05 -14.41
N ASP A 437 -15.35 0.05 -15.41
CA ASP A 437 -15.08 -0.61 -16.68
C ASP A 437 -13.97 0.09 -17.45
N ALA A 438 -13.94 1.42 -17.40
CA ALA A 438 -12.85 2.22 -17.93
C ALA A 438 -11.50 1.86 -17.28
N MET A 439 -11.46 1.71 -15.95
CA MET A 439 -10.25 1.32 -15.22
C MET A 439 -9.82 -0.11 -15.56
N ARG A 440 -10.75 -1.05 -15.71
CA ARG A 440 -10.47 -2.43 -16.15
C ARG A 440 -9.96 -2.49 -17.59
N LEU A 441 -10.49 -1.63 -18.47
CA LEU A 441 -10.02 -1.53 -19.85
C LEU A 441 -8.60 -0.98 -19.93
N LEU A 442 -8.27 0.06 -19.16
CA LEU A 442 -6.91 0.58 -19.02
C LEU A 442 -5.93 -0.52 -18.56
N ASP A 443 -6.35 -1.37 -17.62
CA ASP A 443 -5.57 -2.50 -17.12
C ASP A 443 -5.26 -3.51 -18.24
N ARG A 444 -6.28 -3.90 -18.99
CA ARG A 444 -6.14 -4.82 -20.12
C ARG A 444 -5.17 -4.27 -21.17
N ILE A 445 -5.28 -2.99 -21.51
CA ILE A 445 -4.44 -2.31 -22.49
C ILE A 445 -2.99 -2.22 -22.00
N ALA A 446 -2.79 -1.95 -20.72
CA ALA A 446 -1.46 -1.94 -20.09
C ALA A 446 -0.78 -3.31 -20.15
N LEU A 447 -1.54 -4.39 -19.88
CA LEU A 447 -1.04 -5.77 -19.98
C LEU A 447 -0.65 -6.16 -21.41
N GLU A 448 -1.24 -5.54 -22.42
CA GLU A 448 -0.85 -5.71 -23.83
C GLU A 448 0.32 -4.78 -24.23
N GLY A 449 0.93 -4.08 -23.25
CA GLY A 449 2.20 -3.38 -23.36
C GLY A 449 2.10 -1.90 -23.74
N VAL A 450 0.94 -1.26 -23.61
CA VAL A 450 0.81 0.21 -23.69
C VAL A 450 1.19 0.81 -22.34
N HIS A 451 2.00 1.86 -22.36
CA HIS A 451 2.51 2.49 -21.13
C HIS A 451 1.72 3.75 -20.79
N PHE A 452 1.44 3.91 -19.52
CA PHE A 452 0.75 5.05 -18.93
C PHE A 452 1.63 5.71 -17.85
N PRO A 453 1.40 6.98 -17.49
CA PRO A 453 2.09 7.60 -16.36
C PRO A 453 1.89 6.81 -15.04
N PRO A 454 2.94 6.64 -14.23
CA PRO A 454 2.85 5.88 -12.97
C PRO A 454 1.72 6.33 -12.03
N PRO A 455 1.43 7.64 -11.80
CA PRO A 455 0.32 8.07 -10.96
C PRO A 455 -1.05 7.57 -11.45
N LEU A 456 -1.23 7.40 -12.77
CA LEU A 456 -2.47 6.87 -13.32
C LEU A 456 -2.73 5.43 -12.89
N PHE A 457 -1.69 4.60 -12.82
CA PHE A 457 -1.81 3.22 -12.34
C PHE A 457 -2.24 3.17 -10.87
N LEU A 458 -1.67 4.04 -10.04
CA LEU A 458 -2.03 4.13 -8.63
C LEU A 458 -3.47 4.62 -8.47
N PHE A 459 -3.88 5.65 -9.22
CA PHE A 459 -5.27 6.13 -9.19
C PHE A 459 -6.26 5.05 -9.64
N ARG A 460 -5.96 4.33 -10.72
CA ARG A 460 -6.74 3.17 -11.15
C ARG A 460 -6.86 2.12 -10.04
N LYS A 461 -5.75 1.77 -9.38
CA LYS A 461 -5.72 0.82 -8.27
C LYS A 461 -6.65 1.25 -7.14
N ILE A 462 -6.68 2.55 -6.82
CA ILE A 462 -7.56 3.11 -5.79
C ILE A 462 -9.02 2.91 -6.17
N VAL A 463 -9.42 3.28 -7.39
CA VAL A 463 -10.80 3.13 -7.85
C VAL A 463 -11.25 1.67 -7.78
N LEU A 464 -10.40 0.73 -8.18
CA LEU A 464 -10.69 -0.70 -8.12
C LEU A 464 -10.70 -1.27 -6.68
N THR A 465 -9.85 -0.74 -5.79
CA THR A 465 -9.83 -1.15 -4.37
C THR A 465 -11.03 -0.59 -3.62
N LEU A 466 -11.38 0.65 -3.92
CA LEU A 466 -12.51 1.33 -3.32
C LEU A 466 -13.84 0.59 -3.57
N ASP A 467 -14.01 0.00 -4.75
CA ASP A 467 -15.18 -0.83 -5.07
C ASP A 467 -15.43 -1.93 -4.03
N GLY A 468 -14.37 -2.58 -3.56
CA GLY A 468 -14.46 -3.57 -2.47
C GLY A 468 -14.86 -2.96 -1.12
N VAL A 469 -14.29 -1.81 -0.77
CA VAL A 469 -14.62 -1.11 0.49
C VAL A 469 -16.08 -0.61 0.46
N LEU A 470 -16.53 -0.08 -0.67
CA LEU A 470 -17.92 0.37 -0.85
C LEU A 470 -18.91 -0.79 -0.69
N TYR A 471 -18.58 -1.94 -1.26
CA TYR A 471 -19.41 -3.14 -1.10
C TYR A 471 -19.51 -3.58 0.37
N ASP A 472 -18.40 -3.52 1.11
CA ASP A 472 -18.37 -3.87 2.54
C ASP A 472 -19.17 -2.86 3.40
N VAL A 473 -19.21 -1.57 3.00
CA VAL A 473 -19.89 -0.50 3.76
C VAL A 473 -21.37 -0.42 3.43
N ALA A 474 -21.75 -0.44 2.15
CA ALA A 474 -23.12 -0.12 1.70
C ALA A 474 -23.74 -1.20 0.79
N GLY A 475 -23.00 -2.27 0.44
CA GLY A 475 -23.48 -3.25 -0.53
C GLY A 475 -23.45 -2.72 -1.97
N PRO A 476 -24.24 -3.33 -2.88
CA PRO A 476 -24.20 -2.99 -4.30
C PRO A 476 -24.95 -1.71 -4.69
N ASP A 477 -25.61 -1.03 -3.72
CA ASP A 477 -26.56 0.06 -3.99
C ASP A 477 -25.88 1.39 -4.32
N VAL A 478 -24.56 1.54 -4.05
CA VAL A 478 -23.82 2.79 -4.31
C VAL A 478 -22.89 2.61 -5.50
N ARG A 479 -23.08 3.42 -6.52
CA ARG A 479 -22.27 3.40 -7.75
C ARG A 479 -21.33 4.60 -7.80
N ILE A 480 -20.06 4.33 -8.08
CA ILE A 480 -19.02 5.36 -8.22
C ILE A 480 -19.43 6.41 -9.27
N ASP A 481 -19.97 5.96 -10.40
CA ASP A 481 -20.36 6.83 -11.51
C ASP A 481 -21.45 7.84 -11.15
N GLU A 482 -22.41 7.44 -10.33
CA GLU A 482 -23.51 8.32 -9.91
C GLU A 482 -22.99 9.45 -9.02
N VAL A 483 -22.05 9.14 -8.12
CA VAL A 483 -21.45 10.15 -7.25
C VAL A 483 -20.57 11.10 -8.04
N ILE A 484 -19.73 10.59 -8.95
CA ILE A 484 -18.88 11.40 -9.82
C ILE A 484 -19.74 12.33 -10.69
N ALA A 485 -20.81 11.80 -11.30
CA ALA A 485 -21.71 12.61 -12.13
C ALA A 485 -22.41 13.70 -11.32
N ARG A 486 -22.90 13.37 -10.11
CA ARG A 486 -23.53 14.35 -9.21
C ARG A 486 -22.54 15.45 -8.82
N GLU A 487 -21.31 15.10 -8.42
CA GLU A 487 -20.27 16.06 -8.08
C GLU A 487 -19.90 16.95 -9.25
N PHE A 488 -19.79 16.38 -10.45
CA PHE A 488 -19.57 17.14 -11.67
C PHE A 488 -20.68 18.16 -11.90
N LEU A 489 -21.94 17.73 -11.88
CA LEU A 489 -23.10 18.61 -12.10
C LEU A 489 -23.21 19.70 -11.02
N THR A 490 -22.97 19.35 -9.75
CA THR A 490 -23.01 20.32 -8.63
C THR A 490 -21.97 21.41 -8.81
N ARG A 491 -20.75 21.05 -9.22
CA ARG A 491 -19.66 22.01 -9.47
C ARG A 491 -19.92 22.86 -10.72
N CYS A 492 -20.48 22.28 -11.77
CA CYS A 492 -20.90 23.04 -12.95
C CYS A 492 -22.00 24.05 -12.62
N ALA A 493 -23.01 23.66 -11.84
CA ALA A 493 -24.11 24.54 -11.42
C ALA A 493 -23.62 25.68 -10.50
N ALA A 494 -22.71 25.39 -9.57
CA ALA A 494 -22.17 26.39 -8.63
C ALA A 494 -21.29 27.44 -9.31
N SER A 495 -20.80 27.19 -10.52
CA SER A 495 -19.84 28.06 -11.20
C SER A 495 -20.46 29.07 -12.16
N LEU A 496 -21.80 29.14 -12.29
CA LEU A 496 -22.53 30.14 -13.11
C LEU A 496 -21.89 30.38 -14.49
N GLY A 497 -21.52 29.30 -15.20
CA GLY A 497 -20.96 29.40 -16.56
C GLY A 497 -19.44 29.61 -16.66
N VAL A 498 -18.71 29.70 -15.54
CA VAL A 498 -17.26 29.60 -15.53
C VAL A 498 -16.91 28.13 -15.31
N PHE A 499 -16.57 27.44 -16.40
CA PHE A 499 -16.17 26.04 -16.32
C PHE A 499 -14.89 25.90 -15.50
N HIS A 500 -14.96 25.05 -14.51
CA HIS A 500 -13.83 24.75 -13.65
C HIS A 500 -13.21 23.41 -14.02
N ALA A 501 -11.89 23.38 -13.96
CA ALA A 501 -11.10 22.20 -14.16
C ALA A 501 -11.83 20.86 -13.82
N PRO A 502 -11.57 19.79 -14.54
CA PRO A 502 -10.49 19.69 -15.54
C PRO A 502 -10.91 19.90 -17.01
N LEU A 503 -12.21 20.05 -17.33
CA LEU A 503 -12.71 20.09 -18.71
C LEU A 503 -12.59 21.47 -19.36
N GLU A 504 -12.34 21.47 -20.67
CA GLU A 504 -12.32 22.64 -21.55
C GLU A 504 -13.62 22.73 -22.39
N TRP A 505 -13.87 23.88 -23.00
CA TRP A 505 -15.05 24.09 -23.86
C TRP A 505 -15.19 23.06 -24.99
N LYS A 506 -14.09 22.66 -25.60
CA LYS A 506 -14.09 21.64 -26.66
C LYS A 506 -14.57 20.28 -26.17
N ASP A 507 -14.35 19.97 -24.87
CA ASP A 507 -14.77 18.71 -24.28
C ASP A 507 -16.29 18.65 -24.11
N PHE A 508 -16.91 19.78 -23.75
CA PHE A 508 -18.36 19.84 -23.66
C PHE A 508 -19.02 19.65 -25.01
N ALA A 509 -18.48 20.26 -26.07
CA ALA A 509 -18.96 20.03 -27.44
C ALA A 509 -18.84 18.54 -27.85
N ALA A 510 -17.74 17.88 -27.46
CA ALA A 510 -17.55 16.45 -27.72
C ALA A 510 -18.53 15.59 -26.89
N ILE A 511 -18.80 15.96 -25.63
CA ILE A 511 -19.75 15.27 -24.74
C ILE A 511 -21.16 15.44 -25.32
N GLU A 512 -21.59 16.65 -25.66
CA GLU A 512 -22.91 16.91 -26.25
C GLU A 512 -23.15 16.13 -27.53
N TRP A 513 -22.16 16.14 -28.44
CA TRP A 513 -22.23 15.36 -29.67
C TRP A 513 -22.42 13.87 -29.41
N ASN A 514 -21.65 13.31 -28.46
CA ASN A 514 -21.74 11.90 -28.12
C ASN A 514 -23.04 11.56 -27.37
N ALA A 515 -23.58 12.49 -26.57
CA ALA A 515 -24.86 12.34 -25.90
C ALA A 515 -26.03 12.29 -26.92
N LEU A 516 -25.98 13.09 -27.98
CA LEU A 516 -26.95 13.03 -29.08
C LEU A 516 -26.91 11.69 -29.81
N LEU A 517 -25.76 11.05 -29.94
CA LEU A 517 -25.60 9.75 -30.58
C LEU A 517 -25.88 8.57 -29.64
N TYR A 518 -26.03 8.80 -28.35
CA TYR A 518 -26.21 7.73 -27.35
C TYR A 518 -27.46 6.85 -27.61
N PRO A 519 -28.66 7.42 -27.91
CA PRO A 519 -29.84 6.57 -28.19
C PRO A 519 -29.62 5.62 -29.36
N VAL A 520 -28.94 6.07 -30.42
CA VAL A 520 -28.66 5.25 -31.59
C VAL A 520 -27.70 4.11 -31.24
N ARG A 521 -26.68 4.38 -30.43
CA ARG A 521 -25.71 3.35 -30.00
C ARG A 521 -26.29 2.33 -29.02
N ARG A 522 -27.38 2.68 -28.34
CA ARG A 522 -28.06 1.75 -27.42
C ARG A 522 -29.03 0.81 -28.12
N LEU A 523 -29.51 1.19 -29.30
CA LEU A 523 -30.50 0.44 -30.08
C LEU A 523 -29.86 -0.45 -31.16
N GLY A 524 -28.61 -0.22 -31.53
CA GLY A 524 -27.82 -1.00 -32.49
C GLY A 524 -26.80 -1.90 -31.81
#